data_735b78094af4c3993bf6c01ed4f5135d
#
_entry.id   735b78094af4c3993bf6c01ed4f5135d
#
_cell.length_a   1.000
_cell.length_b   1.000
_cell.length_c   1.000
_cell.angle_alpha   90.00
_cell.angle_beta   90.00
_cell.angle_gamma   90.00
#
_symmetry.space_group_name_H-M   'P 1'
#
loop_
_entity.id
_entity.type
_entity.pdbx_description
1 polymer ?
#
loop_
_entity_poly.entity_id
_entity_poly.type
_entity_poly.pdbx_seq_one_letter_code
_entity_poly.pdbx_strand_id
1 'polypeptide(L)'
;MHDDPQASYFPRWTLRTGGVIAPDERLPAAQTLALGAQHVVAMFGATVLAPLLMGFDPNVAILFSGIGTLIFFVLVGGRVPSYLGSSFAFIAVVIATTGYTGNGPNANLGVALTGIIAAGLLYVVIGAVVMIAGYRWIDVLMPPVVTGSVVAVIGLNLAPIAVKGISGNALDTWVGLATILAVGLVAVRAPGLARRLPVLLGGLAGYAIYLVCTNGAGLGKPIDFGAVAAAPWIGLPHFQAPVWNTNAIALIAPVAIVLVAENLGHIKAVAAMTGRNLDPFLGRAFIGDGLATIVAATGGGTGVTTYAENIGVMAVTKIYSTLLFVVAACVAIVLGFSPKFGALIMTIPGAVLGGLSIVVFGLITATGARIWVQNRVDFSRARNLVTAAVTLTLGAGDLALKIGGFTLGGIGTATFGAIVLYQLFRDDEPAATG
;
A
#
# COMPACT_ATOMS: atom_id res chain seq x y z
N MET A 1 31.22 -12.18 -6.20
CA MET A 1 30.63 -13.45 -6.68
C MET A 1 30.20 -13.20 -8.11
N HIS A 2 30.83 -13.84 -9.07
CA HIS A 2 30.59 -13.65 -10.50
C HIS A 2 29.15 -14.10 -10.83
N ASP A 3 28.37 -13.19 -11.44
CA ASP A 3 27.10 -13.58 -12.08
C ASP A 3 27.44 -14.51 -13.24
N ASP A 4 27.03 -15.78 -13.09
CA ASP A 4 27.15 -16.79 -14.13
C ASP A 4 26.19 -16.42 -15.28
N PRO A 5 26.65 -16.19 -16.51
CA PRO A 5 25.79 -15.83 -17.65
C PRO A 5 24.73 -16.87 -18.02
N GLN A 6 24.76 -18.04 -17.40
CA GLN A 6 23.79 -19.13 -17.58
C GLN A 6 22.76 -19.24 -16.47
N ALA A 7 22.62 -18.24 -15.58
CA ALA A 7 21.63 -18.27 -14.51
C ALA A 7 20.21 -18.27 -15.09
N SER A 8 19.44 -19.30 -14.80
CA SER A 8 18.01 -19.42 -15.09
C SER A 8 17.26 -18.13 -14.72
N TYR A 9 16.28 -17.69 -15.57
CA TYR A 9 15.46 -16.50 -15.31
C TYR A 9 14.84 -16.52 -13.92
N PHE A 10 14.32 -17.67 -13.49
CA PHE A 10 13.84 -17.90 -12.12
C PHE A 10 14.90 -18.60 -11.27
N PRO A 11 14.93 -18.34 -9.95
CA PRO A 11 15.82 -19.03 -9.03
C PRO A 11 15.48 -20.53 -8.98
N ARG A 12 16.51 -21.35 -8.79
CA ARG A 12 16.33 -22.76 -8.43
C ARG A 12 16.28 -22.82 -6.90
N TRP A 13 15.06 -22.79 -6.33
CA TRP A 13 14.89 -22.76 -4.87
C TRP A 13 15.49 -24.01 -4.23
N THR A 14 16.64 -23.86 -3.60
CA THR A 14 17.28 -24.94 -2.84
C THR A 14 16.62 -25.11 -1.49
N LEU A 15 16.45 -26.37 -1.06
CA LEU A 15 15.83 -26.68 0.24
C LEU A 15 16.78 -26.30 1.38
N ARG A 16 16.27 -25.54 2.36
CA ARG A 16 16.97 -25.20 3.59
C ARG A 16 16.03 -25.36 4.77
N THR A 17 16.50 -25.97 5.87
CA THR A 17 15.65 -26.31 7.03
C THR A 17 15.84 -25.43 8.26
N GLY A 18 16.68 -24.40 8.17
CA GLY A 18 16.90 -23.49 9.32
C GLY A 18 17.85 -22.33 9.02
N GLY A 19 17.91 -21.38 9.92
CA GLY A 19 18.68 -20.16 9.79
C GLY A 19 17.98 -19.10 8.95
N VAL A 20 18.75 -18.18 8.37
CA VAL A 20 18.26 -17.18 7.43
C VAL A 20 17.98 -17.87 6.09
N ILE A 21 16.77 -17.71 5.54
CA ILE A 21 16.36 -18.27 4.25
C ILE A 21 16.47 -17.18 3.19
N ALA A 22 17.36 -17.37 2.22
CA ALA A 22 17.60 -16.43 1.13
C ALA A 22 16.45 -16.41 0.10
N PRO A 23 16.37 -15.39 -0.78
CA PRO A 23 15.32 -15.31 -1.81
C PRO A 23 15.22 -16.50 -2.76
N ASP A 24 16.34 -17.16 -3.02
CA ASP A 24 16.50 -18.33 -3.88
C ASP A 24 16.54 -19.68 -3.11
N GLU A 25 16.19 -19.65 -1.83
CA GLU A 25 16.03 -20.83 -0.98
C GLU A 25 14.54 -21.07 -0.66
N ARG A 26 14.18 -22.29 -0.27
CA ARG A 26 12.84 -22.65 0.18
C ARG A 26 12.89 -23.49 1.44
N LEU A 27 11.83 -23.39 2.22
CA LEU A 27 11.56 -24.28 3.33
C LEU A 27 10.87 -25.57 2.89
N PRO A 28 10.73 -26.59 3.76
CA PRO A 28 9.85 -27.72 3.51
C PRO A 28 8.43 -27.26 3.12
N ALA A 29 7.75 -28.03 2.26
CA ALA A 29 6.48 -27.63 1.66
C ALA A 29 5.42 -27.15 2.68
N ALA A 30 5.23 -27.89 3.78
CA ALA A 30 4.26 -27.54 4.82
C ALA A 30 4.60 -26.18 5.49
N GLN A 31 5.88 -25.93 5.76
CA GLN A 31 6.32 -24.65 6.34
C GLN A 31 6.21 -23.51 5.32
N THR A 32 6.52 -23.76 4.04
CA THR A 32 6.34 -22.78 2.96
C THR A 32 4.87 -22.38 2.84
N LEU A 33 3.96 -23.35 2.89
CA LEU A 33 2.51 -23.12 2.82
C LEU A 33 2.02 -22.30 4.04
N ALA A 34 2.41 -22.69 5.24
CA ALA A 34 2.01 -22.00 6.47
C ALA A 34 2.52 -20.55 6.52
N LEU A 35 3.77 -20.31 6.11
CA LEU A 35 4.35 -18.97 6.08
C LEU A 35 3.82 -18.13 4.92
N GLY A 36 3.51 -18.74 3.77
CA GLY A 36 2.79 -18.07 2.69
C GLY A 36 1.42 -17.58 3.14
N ALA A 37 0.65 -18.43 3.82
CA ALA A 37 -0.62 -18.04 4.43
C ALA A 37 -0.44 -16.94 5.49
N GLN A 38 0.64 -16.95 6.28
CA GLN A 38 0.97 -15.87 7.21
C GLN A 38 1.19 -14.53 6.50
N HIS A 39 1.82 -14.52 5.32
CA HIS A 39 1.97 -13.30 4.52
C HIS A 39 0.63 -12.75 4.04
N VAL A 40 -0.36 -13.62 3.74
CA VAL A 40 -1.74 -13.18 3.44
C VAL A 40 -2.38 -12.53 4.66
N VAL A 41 -2.21 -13.11 5.84
CA VAL A 41 -2.73 -12.52 7.09
C VAL A 41 -2.08 -11.17 7.38
N ALA A 42 -0.78 -11.01 7.09
CA ALA A 42 -0.06 -9.76 7.30
C ALA A 42 -0.54 -8.63 6.37
N MET A 43 -0.78 -8.94 5.09
CA MET A 43 -1.24 -7.95 4.10
C MET A 43 -2.73 -7.62 4.23
N PHE A 44 -3.49 -8.49 4.92
CA PHE A 44 -4.96 -8.44 4.93
C PHE A 44 -5.50 -7.08 5.36
N GLY A 45 -4.96 -6.52 6.45
CA GLY A 45 -5.46 -5.25 7.00
C GLY A 45 -5.40 -4.12 5.99
N ALA A 46 -4.27 -3.94 5.33
CA ALA A 46 -4.08 -2.88 4.34
C ALA A 46 -4.85 -3.15 3.03
N THR A 47 -4.82 -4.41 2.54
CA THR A 47 -5.49 -4.81 1.29
C THR A 47 -7.00 -4.70 1.37
N VAL A 48 -7.58 -4.79 2.57
CA VAL A 48 -9.04 -4.65 2.80
C VAL A 48 -9.41 -3.20 3.11
N LEU A 49 -8.60 -2.51 3.92
CA LEU A 49 -8.93 -1.16 4.38
C LEU A 49 -9.00 -0.15 3.23
N ALA A 50 -8.00 -0.12 2.35
CA ALA A 50 -7.96 0.84 1.25
C ALA A 50 -9.17 0.71 0.30
N PRO A 51 -9.54 -0.48 -0.22
CA PRO A 51 -10.73 -0.63 -1.05
C PRO A 51 -12.03 -0.26 -0.32
N LEU A 52 -12.20 -0.62 0.95
CA LEU A 52 -13.40 -0.25 1.71
C LEU A 52 -13.57 1.25 1.83
N LEU A 53 -12.48 2.00 2.06
CA LEU A 53 -12.50 3.46 2.13
C LEU A 53 -12.86 4.13 0.80
N MET A 54 -12.64 3.46 -0.32
CA MET A 54 -12.96 3.93 -1.67
C MET A 54 -14.26 3.33 -2.22
N GLY A 55 -14.88 2.37 -1.53
CA GLY A 55 -16.10 1.69 -1.95
C GLY A 55 -15.91 0.63 -3.03
N PHE A 56 -14.70 0.05 -3.13
CA PHE A 56 -14.41 -1.12 -3.97
C PHE A 56 -14.88 -2.43 -3.34
N ASP A 57 -15.13 -3.44 -4.18
CA ASP A 57 -15.37 -4.80 -3.71
C ASP A 57 -14.06 -5.39 -3.11
N PRO A 58 -14.07 -5.77 -1.82
CA PRO A 58 -12.88 -6.34 -1.18
C PRO A 58 -12.42 -7.67 -1.80
N ASN A 59 -13.34 -8.49 -2.35
CA ASN A 59 -12.99 -9.73 -3.03
C ASN A 59 -12.18 -9.46 -4.30
N VAL A 60 -12.59 -8.45 -5.09
CA VAL A 60 -11.86 -8.02 -6.29
C VAL A 60 -10.48 -7.51 -5.91
N ALA A 61 -10.37 -6.72 -4.85
CA ALA A 61 -9.09 -6.19 -4.39
C ALA A 61 -8.14 -7.31 -3.92
N ILE A 62 -8.63 -8.29 -3.16
CA ILE A 62 -7.87 -9.45 -2.71
C ILE A 62 -7.45 -10.33 -3.91
N LEU A 63 -8.35 -10.60 -4.84
CA LEU A 63 -8.06 -11.35 -6.06
C LEU A 63 -6.91 -10.72 -6.84
N PHE A 64 -7.01 -9.42 -7.12
CA PHE A 64 -5.99 -8.73 -7.90
C PHE A 64 -4.71 -8.43 -7.11
N SER A 65 -4.72 -8.44 -5.79
CA SER A 65 -3.48 -8.43 -5.02
C SER A 65 -2.66 -9.70 -5.26
N GLY A 66 -3.34 -10.85 -5.31
CA GLY A 66 -2.71 -12.13 -5.65
C GLY A 66 -2.22 -12.17 -7.11
N ILE A 67 -3.08 -11.82 -8.08
CA ILE A 67 -2.71 -11.77 -9.50
C ILE A 67 -1.56 -10.77 -9.71
N GLY A 68 -1.64 -9.58 -9.13
CA GLY A 68 -0.61 -8.56 -9.22
C GLY A 68 0.74 -9.03 -8.65
N THR A 69 0.71 -9.73 -7.52
CA THR A 69 1.92 -10.34 -6.93
C THR A 69 2.56 -11.36 -7.89
N LEU A 70 1.77 -12.19 -8.58
CA LEU A 70 2.30 -13.12 -9.58
C LEU A 70 2.88 -12.40 -10.82
N ILE A 71 2.22 -11.34 -11.31
CA ILE A 71 2.73 -10.50 -12.40
C ILE A 71 4.08 -9.90 -12.00
N PHE A 72 4.17 -9.28 -10.83
CA PHE A 72 5.41 -8.74 -10.30
C PHE A 72 6.49 -9.81 -10.20
N PHE A 73 6.18 -10.96 -9.58
CA PHE A 73 7.10 -12.08 -9.41
C PHE A 73 7.69 -12.53 -10.76
N VAL A 74 6.85 -12.66 -11.78
CA VAL A 74 7.30 -13.06 -13.13
C VAL A 74 8.22 -11.99 -13.72
N LEU A 75 7.87 -10.71 -13.64
CA LEU A 75 8.63 -9.62 -14.26
C LEU A 75 9.99 -9.38 -13.60
N VAL A 76 10.08 -9.52 -12.27
CA VAL A 76 11.37 -9.43 -11.57
C VAL A 76 12.17 -10.75 -11.61
N GLY A 77 11.67 -11.78 -12.33
CA GLY A 77 12.33 -13.07 -12.45
C GLY A 77 12.45 -13.82 -11.12
N GLY A 78 11.50 -13.64 -10.21
CA GLY A 78 11.52 -14.26 -8.88
C GLY A 78 12.70 -13.83 -8.00
N ARG A 79 13.33 -12.68 -8.26
CA ARG A 79 14.54 -12.21 -7.56
C ARG A 79 14.22 -11.26 -6.40
N VAL A 80 13.11 -10.56 -6.45
CA VAL A 80 12.69 -9.57 -5.44
C VAL A 80 11.57 -10.16 -4.60
N PRO A 81 11.80 -10.50 -3.32
CA PRO A 81 10.74 -10.95 -2.43
C PRO A 81 9.82 -9.79 -2.07
N SER A 82 8.59 -9.80 -2.56
CA SER A 82 7.58 -8.80 -2.26
C SER A 82 6.18 -9.33 -2.49
N TYR A 83 5.21 -8.77 -1.77
CA TYR A 83 3.77 -8.94 -1.98
C TYR A 83 3.18 -7.61 -2.43
N LEU A 84 2.24 -7.65 -3.36
CA LEU A 84 1.52 -6.48 -3.84
C LEU A 84 0.10 -6.45 -3.26
N GLY A 85 -0.36 -5.27 -2.89
CA GLY A 85 -1.74 -5.06 -2.49
C GLY A 85 -2.19 -3.63 -2.72
N SER A 86 -3.40 -3.29 -2.30
CA SER A 86 -4.05 -2.01 -2.57
C SER A 86 -3.25 -0.83 -2.02
N SER A 87 -2.86 0.11 -2.88
CA SER A 87 -2.10 1.29 -2.47
C SER A 87 -2.99 2.37 -1.87
N PHE A 88 -2.58 2.89 -0.71
CA PHE A 88 -3.24 4.00 -0.03
C PHE A 88 -3.12 5.33 -0.79
N ALA A 89 -2.12 5.47 -1.68
CA ALA A 89 -1.92 6.68 -2.47
C ALA A 89 -3.11 7.01 -3.40
N PHE A 90 -3.94 6.02 -3.74
CA PHE A 90 -5.13 6.21 -4.56
C PHE A 90 -6.35 6.72 -3.80
N ILE A 91 -6.42 6.60 -2.46
CA ILE A 91 -7.64 6.83 -1.69
C ILE A 91 -8.18 8.25 -1.91
N ALA A 92 -7.37 9.28 -1.66
CA ALA A 92 -7.82 10.66 -1.76
C ALA A 92 -8.27 11.02 -3.19
N VAL A 93 -7.48 10.63 -4.20
CA VAL A 93 -7.77 10.98 -5.60
C VAL A 93 -8.98 10.20 -6.15
N VAL A 94 -9.19 8.96 -5.72
CA VAL A 94 -10.40 8.19 -6.08
C VAL A 94 -11.63 8.80 -5.44
N ILE A 95 -11.58 9.13 -4.14
CA ILE A 95 -12.70 9.80 -3.45
C ILE A 95 -13.02 11.14 -4.12
N ALA A 96 -11.99 11.96 -4.41
CA ALA A 96 -12.17 13.25 -5.07
C ALA A 96 -12.76 13.11 -6.49
N THR A 97 -12.35 12.07 -7.24
CA THR A 97 -12.82 11.83 -8.60
C THR A 97 -14.26 11.33 -8.64
N THR A 98 -14.64 10.47 -7.68
CA THR A 98 -15.93 9.78 -7.67
C THR A 98 -16.99 10.48 -6.82
N GLY A 99 -16.60 11.40 -5.96
CA GLY A 99 -17.49 12.01 -4.96
C GLY A 99 -17.97 11.02 -3.89
N TYR A 100 -17.23 9.92 -3.66
CA TYR A 100 -17.62 8.89 -2.72
C TYR A 100 -17.71 9.41 -1.28
N THR A 101 -18.82 9.13 -0.60
CA THR A 101 -19.10 9.64 0.76
C THR A 101 -18.88 8.63 1.87
N GLY A 102 -18.43 7.41 1.52
CA GLY A 102 -18.10 6.36 2.51
C GLY A 102 -19.26 5.40 2.82
N ASN A 103 -20.35 5.40 2.06
CA ASN A 103 -21.51 4.55 2.30
C ASN A 103 -21.74 3.55 1.15
N GLY A 104 -21.59 2.26 1.45
CA GLY A 104 -21.85 1.18 0.51
C GLY A 104 -20.89 1.12 -0.69
N PRO A 105 -21.24 0.40 -1.77
CA PRO A 105 -20.44 0.36 -2.98
C PRO A 105 -20.38 1.72 -3.69
N ASN A 106 -19.25 2.05 -4.28
CA ASN A 106 -19.05 3.29 -5.01
C ASN A 106 -19.64 3.20 -6.42
N ALA A 107 -20.75 3.89 -6.66
CA ALA A 107 -21.48 3.87 -7.94
C ALA A 107 -20.65 4.43 -9.12
N ASN A 108 -19.68 5.34 -8.84
CA ASN A 108 -18.87 6.00 -9.85
C ASN A 108 -17.49 5.35 -10.03
N LEU A 109 -17.32 4.13 -9.53
CA LEU A 109 -16.02 3.46 -9.52
C LEU A 109 -15.41 3.34 -10.91
N GLY A 110 -16.20 3.00 -11.92
CA GLY A 110 -15.76 2.88 -13.31
C GLY A 110 -14.99 4.09 -13.83
N VAL A 111 -15.36 5.30 -13.38
CA VAL A 111 -14.65 6.55 -13.72
C VAL A 111 -13.24 6.57 -13.14
N ALA A 112 -13.08 6.18 -11.88
CA ALA A 112 -11.76 6.14 -11.23
C ALA A 112 -10.85 5.08 -11.83
N LEU A 113 -11.41 3.94 -12.28
CA LEU A 113 -10.63 2.85 -12.88
C LEU A 113 -9.81 3.31 -14.09
N THR A 114 -10.36 4.19 -14.93
CA THR A 114 -9.61 4.76 -16.08
C THR A 114 -8.40 5.57 -15.63
N GLY A 115 -8.54 6.35 -14.55
CA GLY A 115 -7.43 7.09 -13.97
C GLY A 115 -6.37 6.17 -13.35
N ILE A 116 -6.79 5.07 -12.70
CA ILE A 116 -5.88 4.06 -12.14
C ILE A 116 -5.11 3.34 -13.26
N ILE A 117 -5.77 3.00 -14.38
CA ILE A 117 -5.10 2.45 -15.57
C ILE A 117 -4.05 3.43 -16.10
N ALA A 118 -4.38 4.72 -16.18
CA ALA A 118 -3.44 5.74 -16.64
C ALA A 118 -2.24 5.90 -15.69
N ALA A 119 -2.45 5.81 -14.39
CA ALA A 119 -1.36 5.77 -13.40
C ALA A 119 -0.47 4.52 -13.61
N GLY A 120 -1.06 3.35 -13.81
CA GLY A 120 -0.33 2.12 -14.13
C GLY A 120 0.48 2.23 -15.42
N LEU A 121 -0.08 2.82 -16.48
CA LEU A 121 0.64 3.07 -17.73
C LEU A 121 1.81 4.01 -17.55
N LEU A 122 1.63 5.12 -16.84
CA LEU A 122 2.71 6.05 -16.52
C LEU A 122 3.81 5.36 -15.72
N TYR A 123 3.43 4.49 -14.78
CA TYR A 123 4.37 3.73 -13.97
C TYR A 123 5.18 2.72 -14.81
N VAL A 124 4.55 2.04 -15.79
CA VAL A 124 5.23 1.21 -16.78
C VAL A 124 6.23 2.02 -17.60
N VAL A 125 5.85 3.21 -18.06
CA VAL A 125 6.74 4.11 -18.82
C VAL A 125 7.94 4.52 -17.97
N ILE A 126 7.74 4.92 -16.73
CA ILE A 126 8.83 5.26 -15.80
C ILE A 126 9.75 4.04 -15.60
N GLY A 127 9.19 2.85 -15.41
CA GLY A 127 9.95 1.61 -15.29
C GLY A 127 10.80 1.30 -16.53
N ALA A 128 10.25 1.51 -17.73
CA ALA A 128 10.99 1.37 -18.99
C ALA A 128 12.13 2.37 -19.10
N VAL A 129 11.90 3.62 -18.73
CA VAL A 129 12.97 4.64 -18.66
C VAL A 129 14.07 4.23 -17.69
N VAL A 130 13.70 3.70 -16.51
CA VAL A 130 14.67 3.19 -15.51
C VAL A 130 15.48 2.02 -16.07
N MET A 131 14.88 1.13 -16.86
CA MET A 131 15.62 0.02 -17.49
C MET A 131 16.66 0.52 -18.51
N ILE A 132 16.40 1.63 -19.21
CA ILE A 132 17.26 2.19 -20.26
C ILE A 132 18.29 3.14 -19.65
N ALA A 133 17.86 4.11 -18.86
CA ALA A 133 18.66 5.22 -18.34
C ALA A 133 19.20 4.99 -16.91
N GLY A 134 18.82 3.87 -16.27
CA GLY A 134 19.11 3.62 -14.86
C GLY A 134 18.18 4.41 -13.94
N TYR A 135 18.33 4.25 -12.62
CA TYR A 135 17.45 4.86 -11.61
C TYR A 135 18.03 6.12 -10.94
N ARG A 136 19.30 6.43 -11.17
CA ARG A 136 19.99 7.54 -10.47
C ARG A 136 19.33 8.89 -10.63
N TRP A 137 18.66 9.14 -11.76
CA TRP A 137 17.90 10.37 -11.97
C TRP A 137 16.73 10.49 -10.99
N ILE A 138 16.15 9.36 -10.54
CA ILE A 138 15.11 9.37 -9.52
C ILE A 138 15.71 9.79 -8.17
N ASP A 139 16.89 9.26 -7.78
CA ASP A 139 17.58 9.66 -6.55
C ASP A 139 17.92 11.17 -6.54
N VAL A 140 18.21 11.75 -7.72
CA VAL A 140 18.45 13.18 -7.88
C VAL A 140 17.17 14.01 -7.75
N LEU A 141 16.08 13.55 -8.37
CA LEU A 141 14.79 14.25 -8.30
C LEU A 141 14.10 14.09 -6.94
N MET A 142 14.24 12.90 -6.34
CA MET A 142 13.55 12.50 -5.12
C MET A 142 14.55 12.05 -4.04
N PRO A 143 15.44 12.95 -3.58
CA PRO A 143 16.34 12.62 -2.47
C PRO A 143 15.53 12.33 -1.18
N PRO A 144 16.16 11.78 -0.13
CA PRO A 144 15.45 11.35 1.09
C PRO A 144 14.55 12.41 1.74
N VAL A 145 14.89 13.70 1.64
CA VAL A 145 14.03 14.76 2.15
C VAL A 145 12.71 14.85 1.36
N VAL A 146 12.78 14.76 0.04
CA VAL A 146 11.59 14.77 -0.84
C VAL A 146 10.78 13.50 -0.65
N THR A 147 11.43 12.33 -0.75
CA THR A 147 10.76 11.02 -0.60
C THR A 147 10.08 10.90 0.75
N GLY A 148 10.76 11.27 1.85
CA GLY A 148 10.18 11.23 3.19
C GLY A 148 9.00 12.18 3.35
N SER A 149 9.08 13.39 2.77
CA SER A 149 7.97 14.36 2.78
C SER A 149 6.75 13.83 2.00
N VAL A 150 6.96 13.27 0.81
CA VAL A 150 5.89 12.71 -0.02
C VAL A 150 5.19 11.56 0.69
N VAL A 151 5.95 10.63 1.28
CA VAL A 151 5.38 9.51 2.05
C VAL A 151 4.60 10.03 3.27
N ALA A 152 5.14 11.01 4.01
CA ALA A 152 4.45 11.59 5.16
C ALA A 152 3.13 12.29 4.77
N VAL A 153 3.11 12.96 3.63
CA VAL A 153 1.92 13.63 3.09
C VAL A 153 0.78 12.66 2.82
N ILE A 154 1.05 11.42 2.35
CA ILE A 154 -0.02 10.44 2.11
C ILE A 154 -0.83 10.23 3.40
N GLY A 155 -0.15 9.99 4.52
CA GLY A 155 -0.82 9.78 5.79
C GLY A 155 -1.54 11.04 6.32
N LEU A 156 -0.91 12.21 6.20
CA LEU A 156 -1.50 13.48 6.66
C LEU A 156 -2.73 13.89 5.84
N ASN A 157 -2.68 13.72 4.52
CA ASN A 157 -3.78 14.05 3.63
C ASN A 157 -5.02 13.18 3.89
N LEU A 158 -4.82 11.93 4.29
CA LEU A 158 -5.88 10.99 4.59
C LEU A 158 -6.41 11.10 6.04
N ALA A 159 -5.72 11.82 6.93
CA ALA A 159 -6.10 11.94 8.33
C ALA A 159 -7.54 12.46 8.55
N PRO A 160 -8.05 13.48 7.81
CA PRO A 160 -9.43 13.94 7.96
C PRO A 160 -10.46 12.86 7.65
N ILE A 161 -10.20 11.99 6.66
CA ILE A 161 -11.09 10.87 6.29
C ILE A 161 -11.18 9.87 7.45
N ALA A 162 -10.04 9.53 8.05
CA ALA A 162 -9.99 8.62 9.18
C ALA A 162 -10.70 9.18 10.42
N VAL A 163 -10.47 10.44 10.75
CA VAL A 163 -11.13 11.13 11.89
C VAL A 163 -12.64 11.21 11.67
N LYS A 164 -13.09 11.54 10.45
CA LYS A 164 -14.52 11.54 10.11
C LYS A 164 -15.15 10.16 10.31
N GLY A 165 -14.42 9.08 10.05
CA GLY A 165 -14.90 7.71 10.25
C GLY A 165 -15.28 7.37 11.68
N ILE A 166 -14.65 8.01 12.68
CA ILE A 166 -14.97 7.79 14.11
C ILE A 166 -15.83 8.89 14.72
N SER A 167 -16.17 9.96 13.98
CA SER A 167 -16.85 11.13 14.49
C SER A 167 -18.36 11.13 14.25
N GLY A 168 -18.95 9.99 13.86
CA GLY A 168 -20.37 9.88 13.51
C GLY A 168 -21.31 10.11 14.70
N ASN A 169 -21.01 9.47 15.81
CA ASN A 169 -21.75 9.59 17.08
C ASN A 169 -20.84 9.17 18.26
N ALA A 170 -21.33 9.29 19.49
CA ALA A 170 -20.54 8.96 20.69
C ALA A 170 -20.06 7.50 20.71
N LEU A 171 -20.90 6.54 20.32
CA LEU A 171 -20.51 5.12 20.26
C LEU A 171 -19.40 4.90 19.23
N ASP A 172 -19.52 5.46 18.03
CA ASP A 172 -18.51 5.33 16.97
C ASP A 172 -17.17 5.91 17.42
N THR A 173 -17.21 7.07 18.13
CA THR A 173 -16.00 7.67 18.68
C THR A 173 -15.31 6.74 19.70
N TRP A 174 -16.05 6.22 20.67
CA TRP A 174 -15.48 5.33 21.69
C TRP A 174 -14.99 4.01 21.13
N VAL A 175 -15.71 3.41 20.20
CA VAL A 175 -15.26 2.19 19.51
C VAL A 175 -14.03 2.46 18.65
N GLY A 176 -13.98 3.58 17.93
CA GLY A 176 -12.80 4.00 17.18
C GLY A 176 -11.58 4.16 18.08
N LEU A 177 -11.71 4.87 19.21
CA LEU A 177 -10.64 5.03 20.19
C LEU A 177 -10.21 3.70 20.82
N ALA A 178 -11.16 2.81 21.14
CA ALA A 178 -10.86 1.47 21.65
C ALA A 178 -10.11 0.64 20.60
N THR A 179 -10.47 0.77 19.32
CA THR A 179 -9.78 0.11 18.20
C THR A 179 -8.34 0.62 18.09
N ILE A 180 -8.11 1.93 18.16
CA ILE A 180 -6.76 2.54 18.16
C ILE A 180 -5.93 1.99 19.30
N LEU A 181 -6.49 1.97 20.52
CA LEU A 181 -5.82 1.44 21.71
C LEU A 181 -5.48 -0.04 21.55
N ALA A 182 -6.41 -0.85 21.03
CA ALA A 182 -6.20 -2.29 20.80
C ALA A 182 -5.06 -2.52 19.81
N VAL A 183 -5.04 -1.78 18.67
CA VAL A 183 -3.93 -1.84 17.70
C VAL A 183 -2.60 -1.49 18.37
N GLY A 184 -2.55 -0.40 19.14
CA GLY A 184 -1.37 0.03 19.87
C GLY A 184 -0.87 -1.00 20.88
N LEU A 185 -1.78 -1.59 21.67
CA LEU A 185 -1.45 -2.63 22.65
C LEU A 185 -0.90 -3.89 21.97
N VAL A 186 -1.50 -4.33 20.86
CA VAL A 186 -0.99 -5.45 20.08
C VAL A 186 0.40 -5.14 19.52
N ALA A 187 0.59 -3.97 18.93
CA ALA A 187 1.87 -3.57 18.35
C ALA A 187 3.01 -3.50 19.39
N VAL A 188 2.71 -3.12 20.63
CA VAL A 188 3.73 -2.88 21.66
C VAL A 188 3.89 -4.05 22.63
N ARG A 189 2.76 -4.68 23.06
CA ARG A 189 2.74 -5.65 24.16
C ARG A 189 2.54 -7.09 23.72
N ALA A 190 1.97 -7.36 22.54
CA ALA A 190 1.70 -8.73 22.14
C ALA A 190 2.99 -9.56 21.95
N PRO A 191 3.01 -10.84 22.35
CA PRO A 191 4.16 -11.71 22.15
C PRO A 191 4.23 -12.28 20.73
N GLY A 192 5.42 -12.63 20.28
CA GLY A 192 5.66 -13.43 19.08
C GLY A 192 5.05 -12.86 17.79
N LEU A 193 4.31 -13.70 17.07
CA LEU A 193 3.69 -13.35 15.79
C LEU A 193 2.52 -12.36 15.93
N ALA A 194 1.79 -12.39 17.05
CA ALA A 194 0.66 -11.50 17.29
C ALA A 194 1.05 -10.04 17.21
N ARG A 195 2.24 -9.67 17.70
CA ARG A 195 2.80 -8.30 17.63
C ARG A 195 2.94 -7.76 16.21
N ARG A 196 2.86 -8.61 15.19
CA ARG A 196 3.04 -8.25 13.78
C ARG A 196 1.77 -8.14 13.00
N LEU A 197 0.66 -8.44 13.66
CA LEU A 197 -0.69 -8.38 13.10
C LEU A 197 -1.53 -7.33 13.84
N PRO A 198 -0.97 -6.14 14.17
CA PRO A 198 -1.66 -5.19 15.02
C PRO A 198 -2.94 -4.68 14.38
N VAL A 199 -2.93 -4.41 13.08
CA VAL A 199 -4.11 -3.92 12.34
C VAL A 199 -5.21 -4.98 12.33
N LEU A 200 -4.87 -6.24 12.05
CA LEU A 200 -5.84 -7.33 12.05
C LEU A 200 -6.40 -7.60 13.45
N LEU A 201 -5.52 -7.82 14.43
CA LEU A 201 -5.96 -8.19 15.78
C LEU A 201 -6.65 -7.03 16.51
N GLY A 202 -6.16 -5.80 16.31
CA GLY A 202 -6.81 -4.60 16.84
C GLY A 202 -8.15 -4.35 16.17
N GLY A 203 -8.25 -4.59 14.85
CA GLY A 203 -9.52 -4.52 14.12
C GLY A 203 -10.53 -5.55 14.60
N LEU A 204 -10.11 -6.81 14.80
CA LEU A 204 -10.97 -7.84 15.37
C LEU A 204 -11.44 -7.49 16.79
N ALA A 205 -10.57 -6.92 17.63
CA ALA A 205 -10.95 -6.45 18.95
C ALA A 205 -11.98 -5.31 18.87
N GLY A 206 -11.75 -4.30 18.02
CA GLY A 206 -12.70 -3.21 17.78
C GLY A 206 -14.05 -3.73 17.25
N TYR A 207 -14.00 -4.66 16.31
CA TYR A 207 -15.20 -5.31 15.77
C TYR A 207 -15.98 -6.06 16.86
N ALA A 208 -15.30 -6.83 17.71
CA ALA A 208 -15.92 -7.53 18.82
C ALA A 208 -16.56 -6.57 19.84
N ILE A 209 -15.87 -5.46 20.16
CA ILE A 209 -16.42 -4.41 21.03
C ILE A 209 -17.69 -3.80 20.40
N TYR A 210 -17.65 -3.45 19.12
CA TYR A 210 -18.82 -2.91 18.43
C TYR A 210 -19.98 -3.90 18.44
N LEU A 211 -19.72 -5.18 18.13
CA LEU A 211 -20.72 -6.25 18.13
C LEU A 211 -21.38 -6.42 19.49
N VAL A 212 -20.60 -6.42 20.58
CA VAL A 212 -21.14 -6.51 21.95
C VAL A 212 -22.00 -5.28 22.29
N CYS A 213 -21.53 -4.09 21.94
CA CYS A 213 -22.27 -2.86 22.21
C CYS A 213 -23.58 -2.77 21.43
N THR A 214 -23.60 -3.18 20.17
CA THR A 214 -24.77 -3.00 19.29
C THR A 214 -25.70 -4.21 19.29
N ASN A 215 -25.21 -5.40 18.98
CA ASN A 215 -26.02 -6.63 18.91
C ASN A 215 -26.32 -7.21 20.29
N GLY A 216 -25.40 -7.01 21.26
CA GLY A 216 -25.60 -7.51 22.63
C GLY A 216 -26.34 -6.52 23.52
N ALA A 217 -25.89 -5.27 23.61
CA ALA A 217 -26.43 -4.25 24.52
C ALA A 217 -27.45 -3.28 23.88
N GLY A 218 -27.67 -3.35 22.56
CA GLY A 218 -28.64 -2.50 21.86
C GLY A 218 -28.27 -1.00 21.81
N LEU A 219 -26.98 -0.66 21.94
CA LEU A 219 -26.50 0.72 22.02
C LEU A 219 -26.35 1.43 20.67
N GLY A 220 -26.79 0.83 19.57
CA GLY A 220 -26.66 1.41 18.24
C GLY A 220 -27.22 0.52 17.15
N LYS A 221 -26.81 0.77 15.90
CA LYS A 221 -27.25 -0.05 14.76
C LYS A 221 -26.57 -1.41 14.83
N PRO A 222 -27.31 -2.52 14.96
CA PRO A 222 -26.72 -3.85 15.00
C PRO A 222 -26.07 -4.22 13.66
N ILE A 223 -25.04 -5.05 13.73
CA ILE A 223 -24.43 -5.65 12.54
C ILE A 223 -25.41 -6.68 11.99
N ASP A 224 -25.73 -6.54 10.69
CA ASP A 224 -26.56 -7.50 9.97
C ASP A 224 -25.68 -8.55 9.28
N PHE A 225 -25.89 -9.80 9.63
CA PHE A 225 -25.21 -10.95 9.03
C PHE A 225 -26.04 -11.64 7.93
N GLY A 226 -27.19 -11.10 7.54
CA GLY A 226 -28.05 -11.67 6.52
C GLY A 226 -27.33 -11.87 5.19
N ALA A 227 -26.58 -10.86 4.74
CA ALA A 227 -25.76 -10.97 3.53
C ALA A 227 -24.66 -12.03 3.64
N VAL A 228 -24.05 -12.20 4.82
CA VAL A 228 -23.03 -13.24 5.05
C VAL A 228 -23.67 -14.63 5.02
N ALA A 229 -24.85 -14.79 5.61
CA ALA A 229 -25.57 -16.06 5.61
C ALA A 229 -25.97 -16.48 4.18
N ALA A 230 -26.47 -15.55 3.38
CA ALA A 230 -26.91 -15.78 2.00
C ALA A 230 -25.76 -15.99 1.01
N ALA A 231 -24.58 -15.41 1.25
CA ALA A 231 -23.46 -15.47 0.31
C ALA A 231 -22.92 -16.91 0.15
N PRO A 232 -22.61 -17.34 -1.09
CA PRO A 232 -21.99 -18.63 -1.35
C PRO A 232 -20.51 -18.64 -0.91
N TRP A 233 -19.98 -19.82 -0.61
CA TRP A 233 -18.55 -19.99 -0.28
C TRP A 233 -17.64 -19.77 -1.47
N ILE A 234 -18.09 -20.14 -2.67
CA ILE A 234 -17.35 -20.01 -3.93
C ILE A 234 -18.25 -19.30 -4.94
N GLY A 235 -17.70 -18.27 -5.61
CA GLY A 235 -18.39 -17.49 -6.62
C GLY A 235 -17.47 -16.46 -7.27
N LEU A 236 -17.96 -15.83 -8.33
CA LEU A 236 -17.23 -14.73 -8.96
C LEU A 236 -17.39 -13.45 -8.16
N PRO A 237 -16.31 -12.66 -7.95
CA PRO A 237 -16.42 -11.34 -7.37
C PRO A 237 -17.13 -10.37 -8.35
N HIS A 238 -17.58 -9.23 -7.85
CA HIS A 238 -18.26 -8.22 -8.66
C HIS A 238 -17.27 -7.38 -9.46
N PHE A 239 -16.92 -7.86 -10.65
CA PHE A 239 -16.06 -7.12 -11.58
C PHE A 239 -16.77 -5.87 -12.08
N GLN A 240 -16.02 -4.78 -12.22
CA GLN A 240 -16.51 -3.53 -12.78
C GLN A 240 -15.61 -3.04 -13.91
N ALA A 241 -16.23 -2.67 -15.04
CA ALA A 241 -15.48 -2.17 -16.18
C ALA A 241 -15.09 -0.69 -16.01
N PRO A 242 -13.92 -0.27 -16.53
CA PRO A 242 -13.54 1.13 -16.56
C PRO A 242 -14.43 1.94 -17.51
N VAL A 243 -14.73 3.19 -17.12
CA VAL A 243 -15.48 4.15 -17.92
C VAL A 243 -14.55 5.31 -18.25
N TRP A 244 -14.41 5.64 -19.54
CA TRP A 244 -13.48 6.68 -19.98
C TRP A 244 -13.83 8.04 -19.37
N ASN A 245 -12.85 8.67 -18.71
CA ASN A 245 -13.00 9.99 -18.13
C ASN A 245 -11.65 10.73 -18.10
N THR A 246 -11.50 11.78 -18.87
CA THR A 246 -10.26 12.55 -19.00
C THR A 246 -9.88 13.25 -17.70
N ASN A 247 -10.87 13.75 -16.92
CA ASN A 247 -10.59 14.40 -15.64
C ASN A 247 -10.06 13.41 -14.60
N ALA A 248 -10.59 12.18 -14.60
CA ALA A 248 -10.08 11.11 -13.74
C ALA A 248 -8.64 10.73 -14.11
N ILE A 249 -8.34 10.64 -15.41
CA ILE A 249 -6.96 10.42 -15.89
C ILE A 249 -6.03 11.52 -15.37
N ALA A 250 -6.42 12.78 -15.56
CA ALA A 250 -5.61 13.92 -15.15
C ALA A 250 -5.34 13.95 -13.63
N LEU A 251 -6.35 13.60 -12.81
CA LEU A 251 -6.26 13.65 -11.36
C LEU A 251 -5.50 12.45 -10.77
N ILE A 252 -5.66 11.26 -11.34
CA ILE A 252 -5.16 10.01 -10.75
C ILE A 252 -3.80 9.59 -11.34
N ALA A 253 -3.51 9.84 -12.63
CA ALA A 253 -2.26 9.41 -13.26
C ALA A 253 -1.00 9.87 -12.51
N PRO A 254 -0.92 11.10 -11.93
CA PRO A 254 0.25 11.58 -11.19
C PRO A 254 0.60 10.73 -9.96
N VAL A 255 -0.32 9.91 -9.45
CA VAL A 255 -0.05 8.97 -8.34
C VAL A 255 1.10 8.03 -8.67
N ALA A 256 1.35 7.74 -9.95
CA ALA A 256 2.49 6.94 -10.39
C ALA A 256 3.83 7.44 -9.82
N ILE A 257 4.03 8.75 -9.68
CA ILE A 257 5.26 9.33 -9.14
C ILE A 257 5.39 9.03 -7.64
N VAL A 258 4.26 9.05 -6.94
CA VAL A 258 4.20 8.66 -5.52
C VAL A 258 4.56 7.19 -5.35
N LEU A 259 4.01 6.32 -6.22
CA LEU A 259 4.30 4.88 -6.22
C LEU A 259 5.78 4.59 -6.51
N VAL A 260 6.42 5.36 -7.40
CA VAL A 260 7.87 5.25 -7.65
C VAL A 260 8.66 5.48 -6.38
N ALA A 261 8.35 6.53 -5.62
CA ALA A 261 9.03 6.83 -4.35
C ALA A 261 8.82 5.71 -3.31
N GLU A 262 7.58 5.24 -3.17
CA GLU A 262 7.19 4.18 -2.25
C GLU A 262 7.90 2.86 -2.57
N ASN A 263 7.81 2.41 -3.82
CA ASN A 263 8.41 1.14 -4.25
C ASN A 263 9.95 1.18 -4.24
N LEU A 264 10.56 2.31 -4.63
CA LEU A 264 12.00 2.48 -4.49
C LEU A 264 12.45 2.27 -3.04
N GLY A 265 11.74 2.88 -2.08
CA GLY A 265 11.99 2.70 -0.65
C GLY A 265 11.85 1.24 -0.21
N HIS A 266 10.81 0.55 -0.66
CA HIS A 266 10.55 -0.85 -0.33
C HIS A 266 11.64 -1.78 -0.88
N ILE A 267 12.04 -1.62 -2.15
CA ILE A 267 13.09 -2.45 -2.77
C ILE A 267 14.44 -2.21 -2.10
N LYS A 268 14.78 -0.96 -1.77
CA LYS A 268 16.01 -0.64 -1.02
C LYS A 268 15.99 -1.28 0.38
N ALA A 269 14.85 -1.27 1.08
CA ALA A 269 14.71 -1.95 2.37
C ALA A 269 14.90 -3.46 2.24
N VAL A 270 14.32 -4.10 1.23
CA VAL A 270 14.50 -5.52 0.94
C VAL A 270 15.97 -5.83 0.58
N ALA A 271 16.61 -4.99 -0.24
CA ALA A 271 18.02 -5.12 -0.59
C ALA A 271 18.91 -5.11 0.66
N ALA A 272 18.69 -4.16 1.56
CA ALA A 272 19.43 -4.05 2.82
C ALA A 272 19.23 -5.28 3.73
N MET A 273 17.99 -5.82 3.81
CA MET A 273 17.71 -6.99 4.65
C MET A 273 18.28 -8.29 4.08
N THR A 274 18.28 -8.43 2.77
CA THR A 274 18.76 -9.65 2.09
C THR A 274 20.27 -9.61 1.83
N GLY A 275 20.91 -8.44 1.98
CA GLY A 275 22.31 -8.23 1.61
C GLY A 275 22.58 -8.33 0.10
N ARG A 276 21.54 -8.22 -0.73
CA ARG A 276 21.63 -8.37 -2.19
C ARG A 276 21.48 -7.01 -2.89
N ASN A 277 22.21 -6.81 -3.97
CA ASN A 277 21.97 -5.69 -4.86
C ASN A 277 20.72 -5.96 -5.71
N LEU A 278 19.63 -5.24 -5.44
CA LEU A 278 18.38 -5.31 -6.17
C LEU A 278 18.18 -4.15 -7.17
N ASP A 279 19.14 -3.24 -7.27
CA ASP A 279 19.08 -2.09 -8.18
C ASP A 279 18.84 -2.47 -9.65
N PRO A 280 19.44 -3.56 -10.19
CA PRO A 280 19.17 -3.99 -11.57
C PRO A 280 17.73 -4.41 -11.83
N PHE A 281 16.95 -4.68 -10.78
CA PHE A 281 15.55 -5.10 -10.90
C PHE A 281 14.56 -3.95 -10.72
N LEU A 282 14.99 -2.73 -10.36
CA LEU A 282 14.11 -1.59 -10.10
C LEU A 282 13.18 -1.27 -11.28
N GLY A 283 13.72 -1.18 -12.51
CA GLY A 283 12.89 -0.93 -13.69
C GLY A 283 11.85 -2.03 -13.94
N ARG A 284 12.23 -3.30 -13.77
CA ARG A 284 11.31 -4.43 -13.89
C ARG A 284 10.25 -4.43 -12.78
N ALA A 285 10.62 -4.03 -11.56
CA ALA A 285 9.69 -3.90 -10.45
C ALA A 285 8.65 -2.81 -10.72
N PHE A 286 9.06 -1.66 -11.23
CA PHE A 286 8.14 -0.58 -11.60
C PHE A 286 7.20 -0.99 -12.74
N ILE A 287 7.71 -1.70 -13.76
CA ILE A 287 6.87 -2.27 -14.81
C ILE A 287 5.90 -3.30 -14.22
N GLY A 288 6.36 -4.12 -13.27
CA GLY A 288 5.56 -5.14 -12.60
C GLY A 288 4.39 -4.55 -11.83
N ASP A 289 4.65 -3.54 -11.01
CA ASP A 289 3.61 -2.81 -10.27
C ASP A 289 2.65 -2.08 -11.20
N GLY A 290 3.19 -1.44 -12.26
CA GLY A 290 2.38 -0.74 -13.25
C GLY A 290 1.43 -1.69 -13.99
N LEU A 291 1.93 -2.82 -14.50
CA LEU A 291 1.10 -3.82 -15.18
C LEU A 291 0.10 -4.48 -14.23
N ALA A 292 0.51 -4.78 -12.99
CA ALA A 292 -0.40 -5.28 -11.96
C ALA A 292 -1.54 -4.29 -11.67
N THR A 293 -1.22 -2.99 -11.59
CA THR A 293 -2.21 -1.92 -11.41
C THR A 293 -3.17 -1.83 -12.60
N ILE A 294 -2.68 -1.92 -13.85
CA ILE A 294 -3.52 -1.91 -15.05
C ILE A 294 -4.47 -3.11 -15.03
N VAL A 295 -3.94 -4.32 -14.79
CA VAL A 295 -4.73 -5.55 -14.76
C VAL A 295 -5.77 -5.50 -13.64
N ALA A 296 -5.41 -5.01 -12.46
CA ALA A 296 -6.35 -4.84 -11.36
C ALA A 296 -7.49 -3.89 -11.74
N ALA A 297 -7.15 -2.70 -12.26
CA ALA A 297 -8.14 -1.70 -12.62
C ALA A 297 -9.04 -2.10 -13.79
N THR A 298 -8.56 -2.91 -14.76
CA THR A 298 -9.42 -3.43 -15.84
C THR A 298 -10.50 -4.39 -15.33
N GLY A 299 -10.28 -5.04 -14.18
CA GLY A 299 -11.25 -5.91 -13.53
C GLY A 299 -12.03 -5.27 -12.39
N GLY A 300 -11.89 -3.96 -12.16
CA GLY A 300 -12.59 -3.28 -11.08
C GLY A 300 -11.84 -3.28 -9.74
N GLY A 301 -10.55 -3.63 -9.74
CA GLY A 301 -9.68 -3.59 -8.57
C GLY A 301 -8.99 -2.23 -8.38
N THR A 302 -8.38 -2.07 -7.22
CA THR A 302 -7.59 -0.87 -6.88
C THR A 302 -6.22 -0.89 -7.56
N GLY A 303 -5.55 0.26 -7.63
CA GLY A 303 -4.12 0.28 -7.93
C GLY A 303 -3.33 -0.41 -6.83
N VAL A 304 -2.30 -1.16 -7.22
CA VAL A 304 -1.49 -1.98 -6.32
C VAL A 304 -0.06 -1.47 -6.20
N THR A 305 0.60 -1.80 -5.09
CA THR A 305 2.01 -1.50 -4.81
C THR A 305 2.60 -2.57 -3.89
N THR A 306 3.92 -2.61 -3.79
CA THR A 306 4.64 -3.46 -2.83
C THR A 306 4.31 -3.09 -1.39
N TYR A 307 4.28 -4.07 -0.46
CA TYR A 307 3.79 -3.89 0.90
C TYR A 307 4.87 -3.89 1.99
N ALA A 308 4.88 -2.81 2.78
CA ALA A 308 5.74 -2.66 3.95
C ALA A 308 5.42 -3.69 5.06
N GLU A 309 4.16 -4.09 5.21
CA GLU A 309 3.69 -5.09 6.17
C GLU A 309 4.40 -6.43 5.95
N ASN A 310 4.46 -6.88 4.70
CA ASN A 310 5.14 -8.11 4.32
C ASN A 310 6.67 -7.99 4.48
N ILE A 311 7.24 -6.81 4.21
CA ILE A 311 8.64 -6.48 4.51
C ILE A 311 8.90 -6.59 6.03
N GLY A 312 7.98 -6.10 6.85
CA GLY A 312 8.04 -6.23 8.31
C GLY A 312 8.05 -7.68 8.78
N VAL A 313 7.24 -8.57 8.17
CA VAL A 313 7.28 -10.01 8.46
C VAL A 313 8.63 -10.60 8.12
N MET A 314 9.16 -10.33 6.91
CA MET A 314 10.49 -10.80 6.48
C MET A 314 11.60 -10.32 7.42
N ALA A 315 11.56 -9.07 7.86
CA ALA A 315 12.59 -8.48 8.73
C ALA A 315 12.78 -9.25 10.03
N VAL A 316 11.71 -9.89 10.49
CA VAL A 316 11.74 -10.59 11.76
C VAL A 316 11.88 -12.09 11.62
N THR A 317 11.19 -12.70 10.67
CA THR A 317 11.31 -14.13 10.42
C THR A 317 12.67 -14.48 9.85
N LYS A 318 13.35 -13.51 9.23
CA LYS A 318 14.58 -13.71 8.45
C LYS A 318 14.39 -14.72 7.32
N ILE A 319 13.17 -14.83 6.82
CA ILE A 319 12.79 -15.71 5.71
C ILE A 319 12.43 -14.84 4.52
N TYR A 320 13.28 -14.88 3.50
CA TYR A 320 13.19 -14.02 2.32
C TYR A 320 12.82 -14.78 1.05
N SER A 321 12.49 -16.08 1.15
CA SER A 321 12.14 -16.93 0.02
C SER A 321 11.06 -16.30 -0.86
N THR A 322 11.35 -16.11 -2.14
CA THR A 322 10.36 -15.56 -3.07
C THR A 322 9.20 -16.52 -3.35
N LEU A 323 9.40 -17.82 -3.13
CA LEU A 323 8.34 -18.82 -3.24
C LEU A 323 7.19 -18.61 -2.25
N LEU A 324 7.45 -18.01 -1.08
CA LEU A 324 6.40 -17.68 -0.11
C LEU A 324 5.37 -16.72 -0.68
N PHE A 325 5.81 -15.77 -1.51
CA PHE A 325 4.92 -14.79 -2.13
C PHE A 325 4.08 -15.40 -3.26
N VAL A 326 4.60 -16.41 -3.95
CA VAL A 326 3.79 -17.21 -4.89
C VAL A 326 2.68 -17.95 -4.14
N VAL A 327 3.01 -18.60 -3.03
CA VAL A 327 2.01 -19.27 -2.18
C VAL A 327 0.99 -18.26 -1.64
N ALA A 328 1.45 -17.12 -1.12
CA ALA A 328 0.56 -16.07 -0.62
C ALA A 328 -0.38 -15.55 -1.72
N ALA A 329 0.15 -15.34 -2.92
CA ALA A 329 -0.65 -14.92 -4.07
C ALA A 329 -1.74 -15.95 -4.44
N CYS A 330 -1.39 -17.24 -4.48
CA CYS A 330 -2.38 -18.30 -4.73
C CYS A 330 -3.47 -18.35 -3.66
N VAL A 331 -3.12 -18.20 -2.38
CA VAL A 331 -4.09 -18.15 -1.28
C VAL A 331 -5.00 -16.93 -1.43
N ALA A 332 -4.45 -15.74 -1.74
CA ALA A 332 -5.24 -14.53 -1.97
C ALA A 332 -6.20 -14.68 -3.16
N ILE A 333 -5.75 -15.28 -4.27
CA ILE A 333 -6.62 -15.56 -5.43
C ILE A 333 -7.80 -16.45 -5.02
N VAL A 334 -7.56 -17.52 -4.26
CA VAL A 334 -8.62 -18.41 -3.76
C VAL A 334 -9.60 -17.65 -2.86
N LEU A 335 -9.10 -16.81 -1.95
CA LEU A 335 -9.95 -15.98 -1.08
C LEU A 335 -10.78 -14.96 -1.87
N GLY A 336 -10.23 -14.40 -2.96
CA GLY A 336 -10.95 -13.48 -3.84
C GLY A 336 -12.17 -14.11 -4.51
N PHE A 337 -12.19 -15.43 -4.69
CA PHE A 337 -13.36 -16.18 -5.19
C PHE A 337 -14.33 -16.64 -4.08
N SER A 338 -14.27 -16.05 -2.89
CA SER A 338 -15.20 -16.35 -1.81
C SER A 338 -16.13 -15.17 -1.49
N PRO A 339 -17.34 -15.07 -2.11
CA PRO A 339 -18.28 -14.01 -1.80
C PRO A 339 -18.66 -13.95 -0.31
N LYS A 340 -18.72 -15.10 0.37
CA LYS A 340 -18.95 -15.16 1.81
C LYS A 340 -17.87 -14.43 2.61
N PHE A 341 -16.62 -14.56 2.21
CA PHE A 341 -15.50 -13.86 2.83
C PHE A 341 -15.61 -12.35 2.63
N GLY A 342 -15.93 -11.89 1.40
CA GLY A 342 -16.18 -10.47 1.13
C GLY A 342 -17.38 -9.92 1.88
N ALA A 343 -18.49 -10.67 1.93
CA ALA A 343 -19.66 -10.29 2.71
C ALA A 343 -19.32 -10.08 4.18
N LEU A 344 -18.48 -10.96 4.77
CA LEU A 344 -18.00 -10.81 6.15
C LEU A 344 -17.17 -9.53 6.32
N ILE A 345 -16.28 -9.23 5.37
CA ILE A 345 -15.48 -7.99 5.38
C ILE A 345 -16.39 -6.75 5.33
N MET A 346 -17.43 -6.78 4.52
CA MET A 346 -18.38 -5.67 4.39
C MET A 346 -19.22 -5.41 5.65
N THR A 347 -19.21 -6.32 6.64
CA THR A 347 -19.84 -6.08 7.95
C THR A 347 -19.01 -5.21 8.88
N ILE A 348 -17.73 -4.90 8.54
CA ILE A 348 -16.86 -4.12 9.41
C ILE A 348 -17.42 -2.70 9.57
N PRO A 349 -17.74 -2.26 10.81
CA PRO A 349 -18.34 -0.95 11.05
C PRO A 349 -17.39 0.21 10.70
N GLY A 350 -17.97 1.33 10.25
CA GLY A 350 -17.21 2.54 9.92
C GLY A 350 -16.34 3.05 11.08
N ALA A 351 -16.82 2.92 12.31
CA ALA A 351 -16.06 3.26 13.52
C ALA A 351 -14.75 2.46 13.66
N VAL A 352 -14.81 1.16 13.36
CA VAL A 352 -13.62 0.28 13.40
C VAL A 352 -12.68 0.63 12.26
N LEU A 353 -13.22 0.80 11.03
CA LEU A 353 -12.43 1.24 9.87
C LEU A 353 -11.74 2.59 10.12
N GLY A 354 -12.45 3.56 10.71
CA GLY A 354 -11.91 4.86 11.07
C GLY A 354 -10.77 4.75 12.09
N GLY A 355 -10.96 3.95 13.14
CA GLY A 355 -9.92 3.68 14.15
C GLY A 355 -8.66 3.03 13.54
N LEU A 356 -8.85 2.02 12.69
CA LEU A 356 -7.75 1.39 11.94
C LEU A 356 -7.05 2.39 11.02
N SER A 357 -7.82 3.22 10.32
CA SER A 357 -7.29 4.23 9.38
C SER A 357 -6.42 5.26 10.10
N ILE A 358 -6.82 5.74 11.28
CA ILE A 358 -6.02 6.68 12.09
C ILE A 358 -4.65 6.08 12.38
N VAL A 359 -4.60 4.83 12.82
CA VAL A 359 -3.32 4.17 13.11
C VAL A 359 -2.49 3.97 11.85
N VAL A 360 -3.09 3.45 10.78
CA VAL A 360 -2.37 3.15 9.54
C VAL A 360 -1.84 4.43 8.89
N PHE A 361 -2.66 5.48 8.78
CA PHE A 361 -2.21 6.76 8.19
C PHE A 361 -1.15 7.44 9.07
N GLY A 362 -1.29 7.35 10.40
CA GLY A 362 -0.24 7.77 11.33
C GLY A 362 1.08 7.02 11.13
N LEU A 363 1.03 5.71 10.92
CA LEU A 363 2.22 4.90 10.65
C LEU A 363 2.86 5.23 9.30
N ILE A 364 2.06 5.54 8.25
CA ILE A 364 2.58 6.01 6.96
C ILE A 364 3.31 7.34 7.15
N THR A 365 2.70 8.30 7.86
CA THR A 365 3.34 9.59 8.20
C THR A 365 4.66 9.39 8.95
N ALA A 366 4.66 8.54 9.97
CA ALA A 366 5.86 8.21 10.75
C ALA A 366 6.93 7.49 9.90
N THR A 367 6.53 6.72 8.88
CA THR A 367 7.47 6.09 7.93
C THR A 367 8.18 7.15 7.09
N GLY A 368 7.48 8.21 6.64
CA GLY A 368 8.12 9.36 5.99
C GLY A 368 9.18 10.01 6.87
N ALA A 369 8.87 10.27 8.15
CA ALA A 369 9.83 10.80 9.12
C ALA A 369 11.02 9.84 9.34
N ARG A 370 10.76 8.52 9.37
CA ARG A 370 11.82 7.51 9.51
C ARG A 370 12.78 7.53 8.32
N ILE A 371 12.31 7.79 7.10
CA ILE A 371 13.18 7.97 5.93
C ILE A 371 14.17 9.10 6.18
N TRP A 372 13.73 10.23 6.73
CA TRP A 372 14.62 11.36 7.07
C TRP A 372 15.70 10.97 8.09
N VAL A 373 15.28 10.31 9.17
CA VAL A 373 16.20 9.89 10.24
C VAL A 373 17.22 8.87 9.73
N GLN A 374 16.78 7.85 8.99
CA GLN A 374 17.66 6.80 8.46
C GLN A 374 18.70 7.32 7.47
N ASN A 375 18.32 8.33 6.67
CA ASN A 375 19.21 8.97 5.71
C ASN A 375 19.91 10.22 6.26
N ARG A 376 19.80 10.49 7.57
CA ARG A 376 20.44 11.62 8.25
C ARG A 376 20.17 12.96 7.54
N VAL A 377 18.90 13.19 7.15
CA VAL A 377 18.52 14.44 6.50
C VAL A 377 18.81 15.61 7.44
N ASP A 378 19.64 16.52 6.98
CA ASP A 378 20.04 17.70 7.75
C ASP A 378 19.01 18.84 7.55
N PHE A 379 18.15 19.06 8.54
CA PHE A 379 17.16 20.13 8.57
C PHE A 379 17.71 21.51 9.01
N SER A 380 18.98 21.60 9.37
CA SER A 380 19.65 22.91 9.55
C SER A 380 19.84 23.62 8.21
N ARG A 381 19.86 22.85 7.12
CA ARG A 381 19.90 23.41 5.75
C ARG A 381 18.50 23.94 5.37
N ALA A 382 18.43 25.24 5.09
CA ALA A 382 17.19 25.91 4.73
C ALA A 382 16.43 25.22 3.58
N ARG A 383 17.16 24.73 2.57
CA ARG A 383 16.64 23.95 1.44
C ARG A 383 15.80 22.75 1.89
N ASN A 384 16.35 21.91 2.78
CA ASN A 384 15.66 20.72 3.27
C ASN A 384 14.46 21.10 4.14
N LEU A 385 14.66 22.08 5.04
CA LEU A 385 13.62 22.53 5.95
C LEU A 385 12.42 23.11 5.20
N VAL A 386 12.65 24.03 4.26
CA VAL A 386 11.58 24.68 3.50
C VAL A 386 10.87 23.67 2.59
N THR A 387 11.64 22.80 1.90
CA THR A 387 11.05 21.76 1.04
C THR A 387 10.09 20.88 1.86
N ALA A 388 10.54 20.37 3.00
CA ALA A 388 9.68 19.52 3.84
C ALA A 388 8.47 20.29 4.41
N ALA A 389 8.69 21.49 4.97
CA ALA A 389 7.64 22.29 5.58
C ALA A 389 6.52 22.63 4.58
N VAL A 390 6.88 23.11 3.39
CA VAL A 390 5.89 23.46 2.35
C VAL A 390 5.18 22.22 1.85
N THR A 391 5.91 21.13 1.58
CA THR A 391 5.31 19.86 1.11
C THR A 391 4.28 19.32 2.10
N LEU A 392 4.63 19.24 3.38
CA LEU A 392 3.73 18.75 4.42
C LEU A 392 2.47 19.62 4.53
N THR A 393 2.64 20.94 4.47
CA THR A 393 1.52 21.88 4.59
C THR A 393 0.58 21.80 3.40
N LEU A 394 1.13 21.76 2.16
CA LEU A 394 0.32 21.64 0.94
C LEU A 394 -0.45 20.33 0.90
N GLY A 395 0.21 19.24 1.30
CA GLY A 395 -0.41 17.92 1.29
C GLY A 395 -1.46 17.74 2.39
N ALA A 396 -1.17 18.17 3.62
CA ALA A 396 -2.12 18.11 4.74
C ALA A 396 -3.33 19.02 4.49
N GLY A 397 -3.13 20.18 3.86
CA GLY A 397 -4.19 21.11 3.49
C GLY A 397 -4.97 20.72 2.23
N ASP A 398 -4.60 19.61 1.57
CA ASP A 398 -5.22 19.09 0.35
C ASP A 398 -5.36 20.14 -0.77
N LEU A 399 -4.32 20.96 -0.99
CA LEU A 399 -4.33 21.98 -2.04
C LEU A 399 -4.36 21.35 -3.42
N ALA A 400 -5.52 21.39 -4.08
CA ALA A 400 -5.65 21.00 -5.49
C ALA A 400 -5.23 22.16 -6.41
N LEU A 401 -4.19 21.92 -7.24
CA LEU A 401 -3.69 22.89 -8.21
C LEU A 401 -4.33 22.65 -9.57
N LYS A 402 -4.99 23.69 -10.11
CA LYS A 402 -5.59 23.66 -11.45
C LYS A 402 -4.71 24.42 -12.43
N ILE A 403 -4.25 23.73 -13.48
CA ILE A 403 -3.43 24.31 -14.57
C ILE A 403 -4.10 24.01 -15.90
N GLY A 404 -4.76 24.98 -16.50
CA GLY A 404 -5.58 24.78 -17.69
C GLY A 404 -6.74 23.83 -17.37
N GLY A 405 -6.89 22.77 -18.15
CA GLY A 405 -7.87 21.69 -17.94
C GLY A 405 -7.41 20.54 -17.03
N PHE A 406 -6.20 20.65 -16.44
CA PHE A 406 -5.57 19.62 -15.64
C PHE A 406 -5.65 19.98 -14.15
N THR A 407 -6.01 19.02 -13.31
CA THR A 407 -6.07 19.20 -11.85
C THR A 407 -5.11 18.21 -11.16
N LEU A 408 -4.20 18.75 -10.36
CA LEU A 408 -3.37 17.97 -9.42
C LEU A 408 -4.07 17.98 -8.06
N GLY A 409 -4.42 16.80 -7.51
CA GLY A 409 -4.89 16.68 -6.12
C GLY A 409 -3.81 17.03 -5.11
N GLY A 410 -4.18 17.18 -3.84
CA GLY A 410 -3.26 17.66 -2.78
C GLY A 410 -1.96 16.86 -2.66
N ILE A 411 -2.02 15.53 -2.71
CA ILE A 411 -0.82 14.66 -2.72
C ILE A 411 0.01 14.91 -3.97
N GLY A 412 -0.62 15.04 -5.15
CA GLY A 412 0.07 15.34 -6.40
C GLY A 412 0.75 16.72 -6.34
N THR A 413 0.02 17.75 -5.92
CA THR A 413 0.55 19.12 -5.75
C THR A 413 1.74 19.16 -4.81
N ALA A 414 1.63 18.48 -3.65
CA ALA A 414 2.70 18.38 -2.68
C ALA A 414 3.93 17.65 -3.25
N THR A 415 3.72 16.56 -4.00
CA THR A 415 4.80 15.76 -4.59
C THR A 415 5.57 16.55 -5.65
N PHE A 416 4.87 17.15 -6.62
CA PHE A 416 5.50 17.98 -7.63
C PHE A 416 6.15 19.23 -7.01
N GLY A 417 5.44 19.84 -6.04
CA GLY A 417 5.97 20.98 -5.28
C GLY A 417 7.28 20.65 -4.57
N ALA A 418 7.36 19.49 -3.91
CA ALA A 418 8.57 19.03 -3.25
C ALA A 418 9.76 18.89 -4.21
N ILE A 419 9.51 18.25 -5.36
CA ILE A 419 10.54 18.05 -6.40
C ILE A 419 11.02 19.40 -6.94
N VAL A 420 10.09 20.27 -7.33
CA VAL A 420 10.40 21.58 -7.89
C VAL A 420 11.15 22.46 -6.89
N LEU A 421 10.64 22.59 -5.67
CA LEU A 421 11.28 23.41 -4.64
C LEU A 421 12.70 22.89 -4.32
N TYR A 422 12.84 21.57 -4.18
CA TYR A 422 14.15 21.00 -3.91
C TYR A 422 15.14 21.26 -5.02
N GLN A 423 14.75 21.19 -6.28
CA GLN A 423 15.64 21.46 -7.41
C GLN A 423 15.93 22.97 -7.59
N LEU A 424 14.93 23.84 -7.35
CA LEU A 424 15.11 25.30 -7.42
C LEU A 424 16.05 25.83 -6.33
N PHE A 425 16.01 25.24 -5.14
CA PHE A 425 16.88 25.63 -4.02
C PHE A 425 18.20 24.86 -4.01
N ARG A 426 18.59 24.29 -5.14
CA ARG A 426 19.86 23.59 -5.27
C ARG A 426 20.99 24.62 -5.23
N ASP A 427 21.65 24.76 -4.07
CA ASP A 427 22.87 25.56 -3.96
C ASP A 427 23.99 24.87 -4.75
N ASP A 428 24.72 25.65 -5.53
CA ASP A 428 25.97 25.22 -6.20
C ASP A 428 27.12 25.17 -5.16
N GLU A 429 26.86 24.65 -3.94
CA GLU A 429 27.95 24.43 -2.99
C GLU A 429 28.89 23.34 -3.53
N PRO A 430 30.18 23.64 -3.68
CA PRO A 430 31.15 22.61 -4.00
C PRO A 430 31.12 21.53 -2.92
N ALA A 431 31.14 20.26 -3.35
CA ALA A 431 31.24 19.12 -2.44
C ALA A 431 32.35 19.42 -1.43
N ALA A 432 32.00 19.42 -0.14
CA ALA A 432 32.97 19.58 0.92
C ALA A 432 34.04 18.50 0.74
N THR A 433 35.21 18.93 0.28
CA THR A 433 36.42 18.12 0.26
C THR A 433 36.82 17.90 1.72
N GLY A 434 36.58 16.73 2.25
CA GLY A 434 36.96 16.26 3.55
C GLY A 434 37.24 14.77 3.52
#